data_758166bbb9806bac773d1361a7c6a80b
#
_entry.id   758166bbb9806bac773d1361a7c6a80b
#
_cell.length_a   1.000
_cell.length_b   1.000
_cell.length_c   1.000
_cell.angle_alpha   90.00
_cell.angle_beta   90.00
_cell.angle_gamma   90.00
#
_symmetry.space_group_name_H-M   'P 1'
#
loop_
_entity.id
_entity.type
_entity.pdbx_description
1 polymer ?
#
loop_
_entity_poly.entity_id
_entity_poly.type
_entity_poly.pdbx_seq_one_letter_code
_entity_poly.pdbx_strand_id
1 'polypeptide(L)'
;KPKPENVVFYVGPPEARQAGLRPCRRCCPDAFYGGGGVQETQIEALHTLPAGELQDVPGLARAAGVSVRSLHSLLLEQLGCSPADYLNRRRVRQAQEELLASDASAAQIAFGAGFQNLSTFGVQFRRLTGLSPSAFRALPGNTSFQLGLPAHYPAAAMLLDLGRDRLGTTGQVNGNTYCMGLNLPSGAQVVELGFSGQQVKVNCQRPLSVADAPAL
;
A
#
# COMPACT_ATOMS: atom_id res chain seq x y z
N LYS A 1 -35.32 -3.07 -16.82
CA LYS A 1 -35.34 -4.41 -16.17
C LYS A 1 -36.02 -5.38 -17.13
N PRO A 2 -35.51 -6.60 -17.32
CA PRO A 2 -36.24 -7.64 -18.06
C PRO A 2 -37.54 -7.97 -17.35
N LYS A 3 -38.56 -8.34 -18.12
CA LYS A 3 -39.82 -8.81 -17.56
C LYS A 3 -39.60 -10.19 -16.92
N PRO A 4 -40.26 -10.49 -15.77
CA PRO A 4 -40.07 -11.76 -15.06
C PRO A 4 -40.23 -13.01 -15.92
N GLU A 5 -41.19 -12.97 -16.86
CA GLU A 5 -41.48 -14.07 -17.79
C GLU A 5 -40.34 -14.38 -18.77
N ASN A 6 -39.39 -13.44 -18.94
CA ASN A 6 -38.22 -13.55 -19.83
C ASN A 6 -36.91 -13.88 -19.06
N VAL A 7 -37.02 -14.22 -17.77
CA VAL A 7 -35.85 -14.56 -16.94
C VAL A 7 -35.79 -16.08 -16.76
N VAL A 8 -34.66 -16.66 -17.14
CA VAL A 8 -34.34 -18.06 -16.91
C VAL A 8 -33.18 -18.14 -15.94
N PHE A 9 -33.33 -18.95 -14.90
CA PHE A 9 -32.29 -19.19 -13.92
C PHE A 9 -31.52 -20.47 -14.25
N TYR A 10 -30.19 -20.42 -14.11
CA TYR A 10 -29.27 -21.54 -14.29
C TYR A 10 -28.55 -21.82 -12.99
N VAL A 11 -28.18 -23.06 -12.72
CA VAL A 11 -27.43 -23.44 -11.50
C VAL A 11 -26.02 -22.82 -11.51
N GLY A 12 -25.48 -22.57 -12.70
CA GLY A 12 -24.14 -21.94 -12.81
C GLY A 12 -23.72 -21.65 -14.26
N PRO A 13 -22.54 -21.06 -14.45
CA PRO A 13 -22.02 -20.69 -15.77
C PRO A 13 -21.95 -21.86 -16.78
N PRO A 14 -21.56 -23.10 -16.39
CA PRO A 14 -21.51 -24.22 -17.33
C PRO A 14 -22.84 -24.53 -17.98
N GLU A 15 -23.94 -24.55 -17.19
CA GLU A 15 -25.29 -24.84 -17.68
C GLU A 15 -25.82 -23.74 -18.62
N ALA A 16 -25.54 -22.46 -18.24
CA ALA A 16 -25.92 -21.32 -19.07
C ALA A 16 -25.17 -21.34 -20.44
N ARG A 17 -23.92 -21.79 -20.48
CA ARG A 17 -23.15 -21.96 -21.73
C ARG A 17 -23.73 -23.09 -22.58
N GLN A 18 -24.12 -24.20 -21.99
CA GLN A 18 -24.77 -25.31 -22.70
C GLN A 18 -26.08 -24.86 -23.35
N ALA A 19 -26.80 -23.93 -22.72
CA ALA A 19 -27.97 -23.28 -23.27
C ALA A 19 -27.65 -22.20 -24.34
N GLY A 20 -26.40 -22.04 -24.76
CA GLY A 20 -25.97 -21.10 -25.80
C GLY A 20 -25.75 -19.66 -25.34
N LEU A 21 -25.79 -19.40 -24.03
CA LEU A 21 -25.56 -18.05 -23.48
C LEU A 21 -24.08 -17.73 -23.36
N ARG A 22 -23.71 -16.49 -23.68
CA ARG A 22 -22.39 -15.96 -23.47
C ARG A 22 -22.29 -15.26 -22.12
N PRO A 23 -21.18 -15.45 -21.36
CA PRO A 23 -21.00 -14.76 -20.09
C PRO A 23 -20.96 -13.24 -20.29
N CYS A 24 -21.64 -12.55 -19.39
CA CYS A 24 -21.66 -11.09 -19.38
C CYS A 24 -20.26 -10.54 -19.06
N ARG A 25 -19.70 -9.71 -19.96
CA ARG A 25 -18.37 -9.09 -19.75
C ARG A 25 -18.34 -8.08 -18.61
N ARG A 26 -19.49 -7.58 -18.15
CA ARG A 26 -19.58 -6.60 -17.06
C ARG A 26 -19.61 -7.28 -15.69
N CYS A 27 -20.36 -8.37 -15.54
CA CYS A 27 -20.50 -9.09 -14.26
C CYS A 27 -19.63 -10.35 -14.19
N CYS A 28 -18.97 -10.76 -15.27
CA CYS A 28 -18.03 -11.88 -15.36
C CYS A 28 -18.43 -13.07 -14.44
N PRO A 29 -19.55 -13.73 -14.70
CA PRO A 29 -20.10 -14.74 -13.79
C PRO A 29 -19.14 -15.90 -13.54
N ASP A 30 -18.24 -16.20 -14.49
CA ASP A 30 -17.24 -17.25 -14.33
C ASP A 30 -16.24 -16.93 -13.20
N ALA A 31 -15.82 -15.68 -13.08
CA ALA A 31 -14.93 -15.24 -12.00
C ALA A 31 -15.66 -15.27 -10.65
N PHE A 32 -16.92 -14.82 -10.61
CA PHE A 32 -17.75 -14.85 -9.41
C PHE A 32 -17.94 -16.28 -8.87
N TYR A 33 -18.31 -17.24 -9.74
CA TYR A 33 -18.50 -18.65 -9.34
C TYR A 33 -17.18 -19.40 -9.16
N GLY A 34 -16.07 -18.88 -9.66
CA GLY A 34 -14.71 -19.39 -9.44
C GLY A 34 -14.09 -18.99 -8.10
N GLY A 35 -14.83 -18.27 -7.24
CA GLY A 35 -14.40 -17.88 -5.89
C GLY A 35 -13.68 -16.54 -5.79
N GLY A 36 -13.59 -15.76 -6.89
CA GLY A 36 -13.07 -14.40 -6.89
C GLY A 36 -14.08 -13.42 -7.48
N GLY A 37 -14.35 -12.30 -6.82
CA GLY A 37 -15.06 -11.18 -7.43
C GLY A 37 -14.26 -10.62 -8.62
N VAL A 38 -14.95 -10.11 -9.66
CA VAL A 38 -14.29 -9.54 -10.85
C VAL A 38 -13.28 -8.45 -10.43
N GLN A 39 -13.66 -7.64 -9.45
CA GLN A 39 -12.83 -6.56 -8.93
C GLN A 39 -11.62 -7.10 -8.15
N GLU A 40 -11.79 -8.16 -7.37
CA GLU A 40 -10.69 -8.83 -6.65
C GLU A 40 -9.66 -9.40 -7.62
N THR A 41 -10.12 -10.11 -8.65
CA THR A 41 -9.22 -10.66 -9.70
C THR A 41 -8.46 -9.55 -10.44
N GLN A 42 -9.10 -8.41 -10.69
CA GLN A 42 -8.46 -7.26 -11.33
C GLN A 42 -7.42 -6.59 -10.42
N ILE A 43 -7.71 -6.47 -9.13
CA ILE A 43 -6.76 -5.97 -8.14
C ILE A 43 -5.59 -6.94 -7.96
N GLU A 44 -5.85 -8.23 -7.87
CA GLU A 44 -4.82 -9.26 -7.77
C GLU A 44 -3.88 -9.24 -8.99
N ALA A 45 -4.43 -9.10 -10.20
CA ALA A 45 -3.62 -8.91 -11.41
C ALA A 45 -2.69 -7.70 -11.31
N LEU A 46 -3.14 -6.59 -10.70
CA LEU A 46 -2.29 -5.42 -10.47
C LEU A 46 -1.20 -5.68 -9.43
N HIS A 47 -1.45 -6.51 -8.42
CA HIS A 47 -0.46 -6.84 -7.39
C HIS A 47 0.62 -7.79 -7.86
N THR A 48 0.28 -8.73 -8.75
CA THR A 48 1.21 -9.76 -9.26
C THR A 48 2.16 -9.24 -10.34
N LEU A 49 1.90 -8.06 -10.91
CA LEU A 49 2.74 -7.51 -11.98
C LEU A 49 4.13 -7.11 -11.47
N PRO A 50 5.20 -7.42 -12.22
CA PRO A 50 6.54 -6.94 -11.93
C PRO A 50 6.60 -5.40 -11.88
N ALA A 51 7.37 -4.86 -10.94
CA ALA A 51 7.43 -3.42 -10.72
C ALA A 51 7.94 -2.65 -11.96
N GLY A 52 8.83 -3.26 -12.76
CA GLY A 52 9.41 -2.64 -13.98
C GLY A 52 8.50 -2.58 -15.20
N GLU A 53 7.41 -3.36 -15.24
CA GLU A 53 6.52 -3.41 -16.42
C GLU A 53 5.45 -2.30 -16.44
N LEU A 54 5.21 -1.64 -15.31
CA LEU A 54 4.14 -0.67 -15.15
C LEU A 54 4.69 0.75 -14.99
N GLN A 55 4.93 1.39 -16.11
CA GLN A 55 5.48 2.75 -16.09
C GLN A 55 4.42 3.86 -16.11
N ASP A 56 3.17 3.54 -16.53
CA ASP A 56 2.11 4.54 -16.68
C ASP A 56 0.72 4.00 -16.35
N VAL A 57 -0.25 4.92 -16.25
CA VAL A 57 -1.66 4.60 -15.97
C VAL A 57 -2.31 3.77 -17.09
N PRO A 58 -2.06 4.06 -18.39
CA PRO A 58 -2.55 3.19 -19.46
C PRO A 58 -2.03 1.75 -19.38
N GLY A 59 -0.78 1.56 -18.98
CA GLY A 59 -0.20 0.23 -18.75
C GLY A 59 -0.91 -0.52 -17.64
N LEU A 60 -1.17 0.14 -16.50
CA LEU A 60 -1.99 -0.42 -15.42
C LEU A 60 -3.37 -0.85 -15.89
N ALA A 61 -4.05 -0.01 -16.69
CA ALA A 61 -5.39 -0.31 -17.17
C ALA A 61 -5.39 -1.55 -18.09
N ARG A 62 -4.40 -1.64 -19.00
CA ARG A 62 -4.23 -2.83 -19.86
C ARG A 62 -3.99 -4.09 -19.05
N ALA A 63 -3.13 -4.01 -18.04
CA ALA A 63 -2.81 -5.14 -17.18
C ALA A 63 -4.02 -5.65 -16.37
N ALA A 64 -4.86 -4.72 -15.88
CA ALA A 64 -6.11 -5.08 -15.22
C ALA A 64 -7.23 -5.48 -16.20
N GLY A 65 -7.01 -5.40 -17.51
CA GLY A 65 -8.02 -5.71 -18.53
C GLY A 65 -9.20 -4.73 -18.56
N VAL A 66 -8.98 -3.47 -18.12
CA VAL A 66 -10.03 -2.45 -18.01
C VAL A 66 -9.66 -1.16 -18.76
N SER A 67 -10.65 -0.26 -18.96
CA SER A 67 -10.36 1.09 -19.41
C SER A 67 -9.70 1.93 -18.30
N VAL A 68 -8.99 3.01 -18.66
CA VAL A 68 -8.41 3.95 -17.68
C VAL A 68 -9.49 4.53 -16.76
N ARG A 69 -10.69 4.82 -17.28
CA ARG A 69 -11.84 5.28 -16.49
C ARG A 69 -12.29 4.23 -15.47
N SER A 70 -12.42 2.97 -15.91
CA SER A 70 -12.81 1.87 -15.03
C SER A 70 -11.73 1.58 -13.99
N LEU A 71 -10.44 1.68 -14.35
CA LEU A 71 -9.33 1.55 -13.41
C LEU A 71 -9.40 2.60 -12.30
N HIS A 72 -9.75 3.85 -12.66
CA HIS A 72 -9.88 4.92 -11.66
C HIS A 72 -10.96 4.59 -10.63
N SER A 73 -12.15 4.18 -11.08
CA SER A 73 -13.25 3.77 -10.18
C SER A 73 -12.84 2.55 -9.34
N LEU A 74 -12.24 1.54 -9.96
CA LEU A 74 -11.78 0.33 -9.28
C LEU A 74 -10.81 0.64 -8.14
N LEU A 75 -9.76 1.42 -8.41
CA LEU A 75 -8.74 1.75 -7.40
C LEU A 75 -9.29 2.66 -6.30
N LEU A 76 -10.18 3.59 -6.65
CA LEU A 76 -10.81 4.46 -5.68
C LEU A 76 -11.75 3.69 -4.74
N GLU A 77 -12.57 2.78 -5.29
CA GLU A 77 -13.53 1.98 -4.52
C GLU A 77 -12.85 0.92 -3.66
N GLN A 78 -11.83 0.24 -4.20
CA GLN A 78 -11.18 -0.90 -3.52
C GLN A 78 -10.00 -0.49 -2.64
N LEU A 79 -9.22 0.52 -3.04
CA LEU A 79 -7.98 0.91 -2.36
C LEU A 79 -7.97 2.36 -1.88
N GLY A 80 -9.04 3.14 -2.11
CA GLY A 80 -9.14 4.53 -1.71
C GLY A 80 -8.08 5.44 -2.33
N CYS A 81 -7.54 5.11 -3.51
CA CYS A 81 -6.47 5.88 -4.13
C CYS A 81 -6.65 6.05 -5.65
N SER A 82 -6.03 7.10 -6.20
CA SER A 82 -5.98 7.29 -7.65
C SER A 82 -4.98 6.33 -8.31
N PRO A 83 -5.10 6.07 -9.64
CA PRO A 83 -4.09 5.30 -10.37
C PRO A 83 -2.68 5.88 -10.30
N ALA A 84 -2.56 7.20 -10.27
CA ALA A 84 -1.27 7.88 -10.12
C ALA A 84 -0.67 7.66 -8.72
N ASP A 85 -1.49 7.71 -7.66
CA ASP A 85 -1.03 7.40 -6.30
C ASP A 85 -0.64 5.92 -6.16
N TYR A 86 -1.40 5.02 -6.77
CA TYR A 86 -1.06 3.60 -6.80
C TYR A 86 0.32 3.36 -7.46
N LEU A 87 0.58 3.98 -8.62
CA LEU A 87 1.89 3.92 -9.29
C LEU A 87 3.00 4.50 -8.42
N ASN A 88 2.78 5.66 -7.80
CA ASN A 88 3.77 6.29 -6.94
C ASN A 88 4.10 5.41 -5.71
N ARG A 89 3.12 4.76 -5.11
CA ARG A 89 3.33 3.80 -4.01
C ARG A 89 4.20 2.63 -4.47
N ARG A 90 3.95 2.07 -5.64
CA ARG A 90 4.76 0.97 -6.20
C ARG A 90 6.19 1.40 -6.50
N ARG A 91 6.37 2.56 -7.15
CA ARG A 91 7.70 3.12 -7.44
C ARG A 91 8.49 3.39 -6.17
N VAL A 92 7.84 3.92 -5.13
CA VAL A 92 8.51 4.15 -3.83
C VAL A 92 8.88 2.83 -3.19
N ARG A 93 8.02 1.80 -3.22
CA ARG A 93 8.37 0.46 -2.69
C ARG A 93 9.58 -0.13 -3.40
N GLN A 94 9.62 -0.09 -4.74
CA GLN A 94 10.79 -0.52 -5.50
C GLN A 94 12.05 0.26 -5.11
N ALA A 95 11.93 1.58 -4.94
CA ALA A 95 13.05 2.40 -4.50
C ALA A 95 13.50 2.08 -3.06
N GLN A 96 12.59 1.71 -2.15
CA GLN A 96 12.94 1.25 -0.80
C GLN A 96 13.78 -0.02 -0.85
N GLU A 97 13.39 -1.00 -1.65
CA GLU A 97 14.11 -2.27 -1.83
C GLU A 97 15.52 -2.00 -2.38
N GLU A 98 15.63 -1.17 -3.43
CA GLU A 98 16.91 -0.83 -4.06
C GLU A 98 17.84 0.00 -3.15
N LEU A 99 17.27 0.92 -2.34
CA LEU A 99 18.04 1.72 -1.37
C LEU A 99 18.71 0.84 -0.30
N LEU A 100 18.12 -0.31 0.03
CA LEU A 100 18.65 -1.25 1.03
C LEU A 100 19.54 -2.33 0.40
N ALA A 101 19.37 -2.61 -0.90
CA ALA A 101 20.10 -3.67 -1.60
C ALA A 101 21.37 -3.19 -2.30
N SER A 102 21.52 -1.88 -2.56
CA SER A 102 22.62 -1.35 -3.35
C SER A 102 23.16 -0.01 -2.84
N ASP A 103 24.39 0.30 -3.26
CA ASP A 103 25.03 1.60 -3.04
C ASP A 103 24.74 2.63 -4.16
N ALA A 104 23.79 2.32 -5.05
CA ALA A 104 23.40 3.20 -6.14
C ALA A 104 22.94 4.56 -5.60
N SER A 105 23.24 5.63 -6.33
CA SER A 105 22.83 6.98 -5.93
C SER A 105 21.30 7.12 -5.92
N ALA A 106 20.79 8.03 -5.09
CA ALA A 106 19.36 8.31 -5.04
C ALA A 106 18.77 8.71 -6.41
N ALA A 107 19.59 9.34 -7.27
CA ALA A 107 19.20 9.70 -8.62
C ALA A 107 19.04 8.46 -9.52
N GLN A 108 20.00 7.54 -9.49
CA GLN A 108 19.93 6.29 -10.24
C GLN A 108 18.70 5.46 -9.81
N ILE A 109 18.47 5.34 -8.51
CA ILE A 109 17.31 4.63 -7.95
C ILE A 109 16.00 5.31 -8.36
N ALA A 110 15.91 6.65 -8.28
CA ALA A 110 14.73 7.39 -8.69
C ALA A 110 14.36 7.12 -10.16
N PHE A 111 15.33 7.22 -11.06
CA PHE A 111 15.10 6.95 -12.49
C PHE A 111 14.81 5.48 -12.76
N GLY A 112 15.51 4.55 -12.10
CA GLY A 112 15.26 3.11 -12.19
C GLY A 112 13.85 2.73 -11.71
N ALA A 113 13.34 3.40 -10.69
CA ALA A 113 11.96 3.24 -10.22
C ALA A 113 10.90 3.96 -11.07
N GLY A 114 11.30 4.62 -12.18
CA GLY A 114 10.40 5.25 -13.14
C GLY A 114 9.96 6.68 -12.79
N PHE A 115 10.66 7.38 -11.88
CA PHE A 115 10.45 8.80 -11.66
C PHE A 115 11.14 9.64 -12.75
N GLN A 116 10.48 10.71 -13.20
CA GLN A 116 11.00 11.56 -14.26
C GLN A 116 12.01 12.61 -13.74
N ASN A 117 11.98 12.89 -12.44
CA ASN A 117 12.92 13.80 -11.81
C ASN A 117 13.10 13.50 -10.32
N LEU A 118 14.27 13.88 -9.80
CA LEU A 118 14.68 13.64 -8.42
C LEU A 118 13.83 14.40 -7.38
N SER A 119 13.36 15.60 -7.73
CA SER A 119 12.53 16.40 -6.81
C SER A 119 11.19 15.71 -6.54
N THR A 120 10.50 15.26 -7.60
CA THR A 120 9.24 14.51 -7.47
C THR A 120 9.46 13.22 -6.69
N PHE A 121 10.55 12.50 -6.95
CA PHE A 121 10.92 11.31 -6.17
C PHE A 121 11.05 11.63 -4.68
N GLY A 122 11.86 12.63 -4.30
CA GLY A 122 12.08 13.02 -2.91
C GLY A 122 10.78 13.42 -2.20
N VAL A 123 9.91 14.18 -2.86
CA VAL A 123 8.60 14.59 -2.33
C VAL A 123 7.69 13.37 -2.12
N GLN A 124 7.55 12.49 -3.13
CA GLN A 124 6.68 11.32 -3.02
C GLN A 124 7.23 10.29 -2.03
N PHE A 125 8.54 10.08 -2.00
CA PHE A 125 9.19 9.19 -1.05
C PHE A 125 8.92 9.67 0.39
N ARG A 126 9.16 10.95 0.68
CA ARG A 126 8.89 11.52 2.02
C ARG A 126 7.41 11.49 2.37
N ARG A 127 6.52 11.79 1.41
CA ARG A 127 5.06 11.73 1.63
C ARG A 127 4.59 10.34 2.04
N LEU A 128 5.16 9.29 1.44
CA LEU A 128 4.72 7.91 1.64
C LEU A 128 5.43 7.19 2.78
N THR A 129 6.65 7.61 3.13
CA THR A 129 7.47 6.93 4.16
C THR A 129 7.73 7.79 5.39
N GLY A 130 7.45 9.09 5.34
CA GLY A 130 7.86 10.03 6.40
C GLY A 130 9.36 10.36 6.41
N LEU A 131 10.18 9.72 5.56
CA LEU A 131 11.64 9.82 5.51
C LEU A 131 12.15 10.34 4.16
N SER A 132 13.34 10.96 4.17
CA SER A 132 14.08 11.12 2.92
C SER A 132 14.70 9.79 2.47
N PRO A 133 15.02 9.62 1.16
CA PRO A 133 15.69 8.40 0.68
C PRO A 133 16.99 8.09 1.42
N SER A 134 17.80 9.11 1.73
CA SER A 134 19.05 8.95 2.48
C SER A 134 18.82 8.54 3.93
N ALA A 135 17.79 9.12 4.59
CA ALA A 135 17.43 8.74 5.95
C ALA A 135 16.89 7.30 6.00
N PHE A 136 16.13 6.88 4.98
CA PHE A 136 15.64 5.50 4.87
C PHE A 136 16.78 4.50 4.69
N ARG A 137 17.75 4.79 3.81
CA ARG A 137 18.96 3.96 3.63
C ARG A 137 19.75 3.79 4.92
N ALA A 138 19.75 4.81 5.78
CA ALA A 138 20.49 4.80 7.03
C ALA A 138 19.74 4.09 8.19
N LEU A 139 18.52 3.60 8.01
CA LEU A 139 17.76 2.95 9.08
C LEU A 139 18.42 1.70 9.66
N PRO A 140 18.97 0.77 8.85
CA PRO A 140 19.60 -0.44 9.39
C PRO A 140 20.76 -0.10 10.34
N GLY A 141 20.83 -0.82 11.46
CA GLY A 141 21.82 -0.60 12.51
C GLY A 141 21.47 0.49 13.53
N ASN A 142 20.47 1.31 13.27
CA ASN A 142 20.02 2.36 14.19
C ASN A 142 18.91 1.87 15.13
N THR A 143 18.90 2.42 16.34
CA THR A 143 17.82 2.24 17.32
C THR A 143 16.84 3.40 17.36
N SER A 144 17.17 4.53 16.72
CA SER A 144 16.25 5.67 16.69
C SER A 144 16.33 6.45 15.38
N PHE A 145 15.19 7.01 14.99
CA PHE A 145 15.07 7.88 13.81
C PHE A 145 13.86 8.81 13.96
N GLN A 146 13.69 9.76 13.04
CA GLN A 146 12.57 10.69 13.04
C GLN A 146 11.73 10.54 11.77
N LEU A 147 10.42 10.49 11.94
CA LEU A 147 9.43 10.52 10.86
C LEU A 147 8.80 11.90 10.77
N GLY A 148 8.62 12.39 9.55
CA GLY A 148 7.77 13.54 9.28
C GLY A 148 6.30 13.13 9.25
N LEU A 149 5.45 13.86 9.95
CA LEU A 149 4.01 13.68 9.90
C LEU A 149 3.37 14.54 8.80
N PRO A 150 2.26 14.11 8.21
CA PRO A 150 1.45 14.96 7.35
C PRO A 150 1.02 16.25 8.05
N ALA A 151 0.80 17.31 7.26
CA ALA A 151 0.22 18.52 7.80
C ALA A 151 -1.13 18.22 8.48
N HIS A 152 -1.36 18.83 9.66
CA HIS A 152 -2.58 18.62 10.45
C HIS A 152 -2.82 17.19 10.94
N TYR A 153 -1.76 16.38 11.08
CA TYR A 153 -1.88 15.03 11.66
C TYR A 153 -2.45 15.13 13.09
N PRO A 154 -3.56 14.42 13.41
CA PRO A 154 -4.26 14.57 14.69
C PRO A 154 -3.61 13.74 15.81
N ALA A 155 -2.32 13.94 16.09
CA ALA A 155 -1.56 13.15 17.06
C ALA A 155 -2.21 13.13 18.46
N ALA A 156 -2.69 14.27 18.93
CA ALA A 156 -3.34 14.37 20.26
C ALA A 156 -4.63 13.54 20.33
N ALA A 157 -5.47 13.59 19.27
CA ALA A 157 -6.71 12.80 19.21
C ALA A 157 -6.41 11.29 19.13
N MET A 158 -5.40 10.92 18.33
CA MET A 158 -4.95 9.53 18.23
C MET A 158 -4.43 9.00 19.58
N LEU A 159 -3.58 9.76 20.28
CA LEU A 159 -3.06 9.38 21.60
C LEU A 159 -4.19 9.27 22.63
N LEU A 160 -5.19 10.17 22.58
CA LEU A 160 -6.35 10.10 23.45
C LEU A 160 -7.15 8.81 23.21
N ASP A 161 -7.36 8.43 21.95
CA ASP A 161 -8.06 7.18 21.60
C ASP A 161 -7.29 5.94 22.04
N LEU A 162 -6.00 5.89 21.74
CA LEU A 162 -5.13 4.77 22.15
C LEU A 162 -5.03 4.66 23.69
N GLY A 163 -5.10 5.79 24.41
CA GLY A 163 -5.05 5.83 25.87
C GLY A 163 -6.35 5.41 26.58
N ARG A 164 -7.45 5.19 25.86
CA ARG A 164 -8.73 4.72 26.43
C ARG A 164 -8.64 3.29 26.96
N ASP A 165 -7.87 2.44 26.29
CA ASP A 165 -7.62 1.08 26.74
C ASP A 165 -6.48 1.04 27.77
N ARG A 166 -6.85 1.22 29.03
CA ARG A 166 -5.90 1.16 30.15
C ARG A 166 -5.35 -0.24 30.44
N LEU A 167 -6.00 -1.28 29.94
CA LEU A 167 -5.60 -2.67 30.09
C LEU A 167 -4.94 -3.20 28.81
N GLY A 168 -4.71 -2.33 27.82
CA GLY A 168 -4.10 -2.68 26.56
C GLY A 168 -2.77 -3.42 26.75
N THR A 169 -2.75 -4.68 26.31
CA THR A 169 -1.53 -5.53 26.39
C THR A 169 -0.56 -5.24 25.24
N THR A 170 -1.00 -4.52 24.22
CA THR A 170 -0.25 -4.28 22.97
C THR A 170 0.39 -2.90 22.90
N GLY A 171 -0.08 -1.94 23.72
CA GLY A 171 0.47 -0.59 23.72
C GLY A 171 -0.01 0.25 24.88
N GLN A 172 0.79 1.25 25.27
CA GLN A 172 0.51 2.18 26.37
C GLN A 172 0.84 3.61 25.97
N VAL A 173 -0.02 4.54 26.35
CA VAL A 173 0.20 5.99 26.16
C VAL A 173 0.71 6.59 27.48
N ASN A 174 1.77 7.38 27.38
CA ASN A 174 2.32 8.16 28.47
C ASN A 174 2.60 9.60 27.97
N GLY A 175 1.73 10.53 28.28
CA GLY A 175 1.81 11.90 27.76
C GLY A 175 1.78 11.93 26.21
N ASN A 176 2.83 12.46 25.59
CA ASN A 176 2.96 12.52 24.14
C ASN A 176 3.68 11.30 23.54
N THR A 177 3.86 10.25 24.32
CA THR A 177 4.57 9.03 23.91
C THR A 177 3.61 7.85 23.86
N TYR A 178 3.76 7.02 22.82
CA TYR A 178 3.07 5.74 22.68
C TYR A 178 4.10 4.62 22.58
N CYS A 179 4.10 3.71 23.54
CA CYS A 179 4.92 2.50 23.53
C CYS A 179 4.08 1.32 23.04
N MET A 180 4.60 0.55 22.08
CA MET A 180 3.90 -0.59 21.51
C MET A 180 4.85 -1.76 21.20
N GLY A 181 4.33 -2.98 21.25
CA GLY A 181 5.01 -4.15 20.72
C GLY A 181 4.78 -4.26 19.21
N LEU A 182 5.86 -4.37 18.44
CA LEU A 182 5.81 -4.65 17.00
C LEU A 182 6.46 -6.01 16.72
N ASN A 183 5.80 -6.79 15.87
CA ASN A 183 6.39 -8.02 15.33
C ASN A 183 7.03 -7.68 13.97
N LEU A 184 8.34 -7.40 14.01
CA LEU A 184 9.13 -7.10 12.84
C LEU A 184 9.74 -8.39 12.24
N PRO A 185 10.21 -8.38 10.98
CA PRO A 185 10.86 -9.53 10.36
C PRO A 185 12.05 -10.08 11.19
N SER A 186 12.79 -9.23 11.90
CA SER A 186 13.87 -9.64 12.81
C SER A 186 13.38 -10.16 14.18
N GLY A 187 12.09 -10.17 14.42
CA GLY A 187 11.44 -10.59 15.65
C GLY A 187 10.73 -9.46 16.39
N ALA A 188 9.93 -9.83 17.39
CA ALA A 188 9.17 -8.89 18.20
C ALA A 188 10.09 -7.96 19.01
N GLN A 189 9.74 -6.67 19.05
CA GLN A 189 10.40 -5.67 19.90
C GLN A 189 9.46 -4.56 20.35
N VAL A 190 9.85 -3.86 21.40
CA VAL A 190 9.14 -2.66 21.85
C VAL A 190 9.64 -1.46 21.04
N VAL A 191 8.67 -0.66 20.57
CA VAL A 191 8.90 0.60 19.87
C VAL A 191 8.19 1.72 20.61
N GLU A 192 8.90 2.81 20.82
CA GLU A 192 8.40 4.02 21.43
C GLU A 192 8.27 5.13 20.40
N LEU A 193 7.11 5.74 20.33
CA LEU A 193 6.76 6.83 19.42
C LEU A 193 6.55 8.12 20.23
N GLY A 194 7.50 9.04 20.18
CA GLY A 194 7.42 10.34 20.83
C GLY A 194 6.95 11.43 19.85
N PHE A 195 5.75 11.98 20.06
CA PHE A 195 5.14 12.98 19.17
C PHE A 195 5.53 14.39 19.56
N SER A 196 6.04 15.18 18.61
CA SER A 196 6.40 16.58 18.81
C SER A 196 6.16 17.40 17.53
N GLY A 197 5.15 18.27 17.55
CA GLY A 197 4.77 19.05 16.37
C GLY A 197 4.42 18.15 15.17
N GLN A 198 5.12 18.35 14.05
CA GLN A 198 4.94 17.55 12.84
C GLN A 198 5.98 16.42 12.71
N GLN A 199 6.51 15.94 13.81
CA GLN A 199 7.51 14.88 13.83
C GLN A 199 7.18 13.84 14.89
N VAL A 200 7.58 12.60 14.58
CA VAL A 200 7.62 11.49 15.54
C VAL A 200 9.05 11.01 15.66
N LYS A 201 9.55 11.01 16.88
CA LYS A 201 10.78 10.29 17.21
C LYS A 201 10.44 8.84 17.49
N VAL A 202 11.02 7.94 16.73
CA VAL A 202 10.88 6.51 16.89
C VAL A 202 12.11 5.98 17.63
N ASN A 203 11.91 5.28 18.74
CA ASN A 203 12.97 4.60 19.48
C ASN A 203 12.64 3.09 19.50
N CYS A 204 13.56 2.29 19.01
CA CYS A 204 13.47 0.84 18.99
C CYS A 204 14.34 0.24 20.10
N GLN A 205 13.88 -0.82 20.72
CA GLN A 205 14.65 -1.51 21.78
C GLN A 205 15.95 -2.13 21.25
N ARG A 206 15.95 -2.58 19.99
CA ARG A 206 17.11 -3.18 19.31
C ARG A 206 17.36 -2.45 17.98
N PRO A 207 18.62 -2.48 17.48
CA PRO A 207 18.91 -1.95 16.15
C PRO A 207 18.04 -2.61 15.08
N LEU A 208 17.58 -1.83 14.14
CA LEU A 208 16.78 -2.30 12.99
C LEU A 208 17.66 -3.13 12.05
N SER A 209 17.13 -4.23 11.56
CA SER A 209 17.74 -4.97 10.46
C SER A 209 17.35 -4.38 9.11
N VAL A 210 18.03 -4.79 8.05
CA VAL A 210 17.66 -4.45 6.67
C VAL A 210 16.22 -4.88 6.35
N ALA A 211 15.80 -6.05 6.87
CA ALA A 211 14.47 -6.58 6.64
C ALA A 211 13.35 -5.81 7.40
N ASP A 212 13.70 -5.10 8.48
CA ASP A 212 12.73 -4.35 9.27
C ASP A 212 12.34 -3.03 8.63
N ALA A 213 13.26 -2.40 7.91
CA ALA A 213 13.07 -1.07 7.35
C ALA A 213 11.83 -0.93 6.44
N PRO A 214 11.48 -1.88 5.55
CA PRO A 214 10.26 -1.82 4.74
C PRO A 214 8.96 -2.09 5.52
N ALA A 215 9.06 -2.65 6.74
CA ALA A 215 7.93 -3.01 7.58
C ALA A 215 7.51 -1.88 8.55
N LEU A 216 8.32 -0.83 8.65
CA LEU A 216 8.07 0.38 9.44
C LEU A 216 7.32 1.43 8.65
#